data_3382a18ef48a9ddf08a90f3442181fe4
#
_entry.id   3382a18ef48a9ddf08a90f3442181fe4
#
_cell.length_a   1.000
_cell.length_b   1.000
_cell.length_c   1.000
_cell.angle_alpha   90.00
_cell.angle_beta   90.00
_cell.angle_gamma   90.00
#
_symmetry.space_group_name_H-M   'P 1'
#
loop_
_entity.id
_entity.type
_entity.pdbx_description
1 polymer ?
#
loop_
_entity_poly.entity_id
_entity_poly.type
_entity_poly.pdbx_seq_one_letter_code
_entity_poly.pdbx_strand_id
1 'polypeptide(L)'
;MTEPKTISELMKLVMEECKKGNINNSIIYLNEAIEIKPNDARFYISRGTFRGTKNYEDAIEDYTKAIEIEPNSVFAYRLRGDSKSKLGDYQGAIDDYTKAIELFPNKPNKAYLYNYRAESKRKLGDKEGADDDDRKAEKLKNIF
;
A
#
# COMPACT_ATOMS: atom_id res chain seq x y z
N MET A 1 -31.47 -21.60 -3.51
CA MET A 1 -30.32 -20.81 -4.01
C MET A 1 -30.36 -19.44 -3.36
N THR A 2 -29.27 -19.03 -2.76
CA THR A 2 -29.12 -17.65 -2.27
C THR A 2 -28.79 -16.75 -3.47
N GLU A 3 -29.43 -15.57 -3.55
CA GLU A 3 -29.07 -14.59 -4.56
C GLU A 3 -27.60 -14.18 -4.44
N PRO A 4 -26.90 -13.89 -5.55
CA PRO A 4 -25.52 -13.42 -5.48
C PRO A 4 -25.46 -12.09 -4.72
N LYS A 5 -24.48 -11.99 -3.81
CA LYS A 5 -24.26 -10.74 -3.04
C LYS A 5 -23.83 -9.59 -3.96
N THR A 6 -24.33 -8.41 -3.66
CA THR A 6 -23.87 -7.18 -4.30
C THR A 6 -22.51 -6.75 -3.76
N ILE A 7 -21.79 -5.89 -4.50
CA ILE A 7 -20.53 -5.28 -4.01
C ILE A 7 -20.74 -4.57 -2.67
N SER A 8 -21.85 -3.87 -2.49
CA SER A 8 -22.16 -3.16 -1.25
C SER A 8 -22.28 -4.11 -0.06
N GLU A 9 -22.98 -5.23 -0.23
CA GLU A 9 -23.12 -6.27 0.79
C GLU A 9 -21.77 -6.94 1.12
N LEU A 10 -20.97 -7.24 0.09
CA LEU A 10 -19.63 -7.81 0.28
C LEU A 10 -18.72 -6.87 1.05
N MET A 11 -18.70 -5.58 0.73
CA MET A 11 -17.88 -4.60 1.45
C MET A 11 -18.33 -4.42 2.90
N LYS A 12 -19.63 -4.48 3.17
CA LYS A 12 -20.16 -4.49 4.54
C LYS A 12 -19.66 -5.71 5.33
N LEU A 13 -19.71 -6.90 4.72
CA LEU A 13 -19.21 -8.14 5.33
C LEU A 13 -17.70 -8.08 5.57
N VAL A 14 -16.92 -7.53 4.63
CA VAL A 14 -15.47 -7.31 4.83
C VAL A 14 -15.22 -6.46 6.09
N MET A 15 -15.96 -5.37 6.25
CA MET A 15 -15.81 -4.50 7.42
C MET A 15 -16.22 -5.18 8.72
N GLU A 16 -17.31 -5.95 8.72
CA GLU A 16 -17.80 -6.70 9.88
C GLU A 16 -16.79 -7.77 10.33
N GLU A 17 -16.26 -8.55 9.39
CA GLU A 17 -15.26 -9.58 9.69
C GLU A 17 -13.92 -8.97 10.11
N CYS A 18 -13.53 -7.85 9.53
CA CYS A 18 -12.35 -7.11 9.95
C CYS A 18 -12.46 -6.66 11.43
N LYS A 19 -13.60 -6.12 11.84
CA LYS A 19 -13.86 -5.73 13.24
C LYS A 19 -13.79 -6.92 14.21
N LYS A 20 -14.17 -8.12 13.78
CA LYS A 20 -14.07 -9.36 14.55
C LYS A 20 -12.65 -9.96 14.54
N GLY A 21 -11.73 -9.41 13.75
CA GLY A 21 -10.40 -9.97 13.55
C GLY A 21 -10.35 -11.18 12.61
N ASN A 22 -11.42 -11.47 11.89
CA ASN A 22 -11.53 -12.61 10.96
C ASN A 22 -10.95 -12.26 9.59
N ILE A 23 -9.63 -12.10 9.51
CA ILE A 23 -8.91 -11.70 8.29
C ILE A 23 -9.19 -12.65 7.11
N ASN A 24 -9.23 -13.95 7.36
CA ASN A 24 -9.47 -14.94 6.30
C ASN A 24 -10.85 -14.74 5.64
N ASN A 25 -11.90 -14.48 6.41
CA ASN A 25 -13.23 -14.21 5.89
C ASN A 25 -13.27 -12.90 5.10
N SER A 26 -12.57 -11.86 5.57
CA SER A 26 -12.43 -10.61 4.82
C SER A 26 -11.81 -10.83 3.44
N ILE A 27 -10.78 -11.69 3.35
CA ILE A 27 -10.15 -12.06 2.07
C ILE A 27 -11.13 -12.82 1.17
N ILE A 28 -11.93 -13.76 1.71
CA ILE A 28 -12.94 -14.50 0.94
C ILE A 28 -13.94 -13.54 0.29
N TYR A 29 -14.50 -12.60 1.05
CA TYR A 29 -15.46 -11.62 0.51
C TYR A 29 -14.83 -10.66 -0.51
N LEU A 30 -13.54 -10.31 -0.34
CA LEU A 30 -12.81 -9.52 -1.34
C LEU A 30 -12.56 -10.32 -2.62
N ASN A 31 -12.32 -11.63 -2.54
CA ASN A 31 -12.23 -12.48 -3.72
C ASN A 31 -13.54 -12.49 -4.50
N GLU A 32 -14.71 -12.65 -3.82
CA GLU A 32 -16.02 -12.53 -4.46
C GLU A 32 -16.22 -11.15 -5.12
N ALA A 33 -15.80 -10.07 -4.46
CA ALA A 33 -15.89 -8.72 -5.01
C ALA A 33 -15.03 -8.53 -6.27
N ILE A 34 -13.83 -9.10 -6.28
CA ILE A 34 -12.91 -9.06 -7.42
C ILE A 34 -13.49 -9.88 -8.61
N GLU A 35 -14.13 -11.00 -8.36
CA GLU A 35 -14.80 -11.77 -9.42
C GLU A 35 -15.92 -10.95 -10.10
N ILE A 36 -16.67 -10.16 -9.32
CA ILE A 36 -17.74 -9.30 -9.85
C ILE A 36 -17.16 -8.08 -10.58
N LYS A 37 -16.12 -7.45 -10.02
CA LYS A 37 -15.45 -6.23 -10.55
C LYS A 37 -13.94 -6.40 -10.56
N PRO A 38 -13.36 -7.08 -11.56
CA PRO A 38 -11.92 -7.36 -11.59
C PRO A 38 -11.03 -6.13 -11.85
N ASN A 39 -11.59 -5.01 -12.27
CA ASN A 39 -10.86 -3.77 -12.58
C ASN A 39 -11.08 -2.65 -11.54
N ASP A 40 -11.38 -3.01 -10.30
CA ASP A 40 -11.45 -2.06 -9.19
C ASP A 40 -10.21 -2.20 -8.29
N ALA A 41 -9.28 -1.27 -8.40
CA ALA A 41 -8.01 -1.30 -7.67
C ALA A 41 -8.18 -1.37 -6.14
N ARG A 42 -9.28 -0.81 -5.61
CA ARG A 42 -9.56 -0.76 -4.17
C ARG A 42 -9.65 -2.16 -3.53
N PHE A 43 -10.19 -3.13 -4.25
CA PHE A 43 -10.33 -4.50 -3.75
C PHE A 43 -8.98 -5.20 -3.63
N TYR A 44 -8.10 -4.98 -4.60
CA TYR A 44 -6.73 -5.50 -4.54
C TYR A 44 -5.92 -4.85 -3.43
N ILE A 45 -6.03 -3.53 -3.25
CA ILE A 45 -5.39 -2.81 -2.14
C ILE A 45 -5.87 -3.37 -0.79
N SER A 46 -7.17 -3.53 -0.62
CA SER A 46 -7.76 -4.07 0.61
C SER A 46 -7.31 -5.51 0.86
N ARG A 47 -7.35 -6.37 -0.17
CA ARG A 47 -6.91 -7.76 -0.04
C ARG A 47 -5.40 -7.86 0.24
N GLY A 48 -4.59 -7.05 -0.43
CA GLY A 48 -3.16 -6.96 -0.18
C GLY A 48 -2.84 -6.54 1.25
N THR A 49 -3.60 -5.60 1.79
CA THR A 49 -3.44 -5.16 3.20
C THR A 49 -3.73 -6.31 4.18
N PHE A 50 -4.78 -7.08 3.96
CA PHE A 50 -5.08 -8.25 4.80
C PHE A 50 -4.05 -9.38 4.60
N ARG A 51 -3.64 -9.67 3.37
CA ARG A 51 -2.61 -10.68 3.08
C ARG A 51 -1.26 -10.32 3.71
N GLY A 52 -0.90 -9.04 3.68
CA GLY A 52 0.35 -8.53 4.26
C GLY A 52 0.48 -8.74 5.77
N THR A 53 -0.59 -9.09 6.47
CA THR A 53 -0.50 -9.49 7.88
C THR A 53 0.19 -10.84 8.08
N LYS A 54 0.28 -11.65 7.03
CA LYS A 54 0.86 -13.01 7.06
C LYS A 54 1.93 -13.24 5.98
N ASN A 55 1.79 -12.63 4.83
CA ASN A 55 2.65 -12.86 3.66
C ASN A 55 2.80 -11.58 2.85
N TYR A 56 4.00 -11.01 2.86
CA TYR A 56 4.29 -9.77 2.13
C TYR A 56 4.39 -9.98 0.61
N GLU A 57 4.77 -11.16 0.15
CA GLU A 57 4.82 -11.51 -1.28
C GLU A 57 3.42 -11.44 -1.90
N ASP A 58 2.43 -12.05 -1.26
CA ASP A 58 1.04 -12.00 -1.69
C ASP A 58 0.48 -10.57 -1.68
N ALA A 59 0.89 -9.77 -0.70
CA ALA A 59 0.51 -8.35 -0.64
C ALA A 59 1.11 -7.56 -1.81
N ILE A 60 2.39 -7.78 -2.13
CA ILE A 60 3.08 -7.15 -3.27
C ILE A 60 2.39 -7.47 -4.59
N GLU A 61 1.96 -8.72 -4.79
CA GLU A 61 1.20 -9.14 -5.96
C GLU A 61 -0.10 -8.34 -6.10
N ASP A 62 -0.88 -8.22 -5.03
CA ASP A 62 -2.13 -7.45 -5.01
C ASP A 62 -1.90 -5.95 -5.25
N TYR A 63 -0.89 -5.35 -4.62
CA TYR A 63 -0.58 -3.93 -4.87
C TYR A 63 -0.06 -3.70 -6.28
N THR A 64 0.66 -4.65 -6.86
CA THR A 64 1.08 -4.59 -8.25
C THR A 64 -0.12 -4.60 -9.18
N LYS A 65 -1.11 -5.45 -8.92
CA LYS A 65 -2.36 -5.47 -9.67
C LYS A 65 -3.14 -4.16 -9.54
N ALA A 66 -3.19 -3.60 -8.35
CA ALA A 66 -3.81 -2.29 -8.12
C ALA A 66 -3.12 -1.18 -8.94
N ILE A 67 -1.79 -1.17 -9.01
CA ILE A 67 -1.00 -0.21 -9.81
C ILE A 67 -1.23 -0.41 -11.32
N GLU A 68 -1.37 -1.63 -11.81
CA GLU A 68 -1.73 -1.90 -13.21
C GLU A 68 -3.08 -1.28 -13.58
N ILE A 69 -4.06 -1.32 -12.66
CA ILE A 69 -5.39 -0.75 -12.85
C ILE A 69 -5.36 0.77 -12.69
N GLU A 70 -4.70 1.28 -11.66
CA GLU A 70 -4.57 2.71 -11.33
C GLU A 70 -3.10 3.09 -11.21
N PRO A 71 -2.40 3.44 -12.33
CA PRO A 71 -0.96 3.73 -12.34
C PRO A 71 -0.54 4.95 -11.51
N ASN A 72 -1.48 5.79 -11.12
CA ASN A 72 -1.22 7.01 -10.34
C ASN A 72 -1.61 6.88 -8.86
N SER A 73 -1.81 5.66 -8.37
CA SER A 73 -2.18 5.40 -6.97
C SER A 73 -0.97 5.53 -6.04
N VAL A 74 -0.79 6.72 -5.46
CA VAL A 74 0.24 6.98 -4.42
C VAL A 74 0.18 5.93 -3.32
N PHE A 75 -1.03 5.59 -2.90
CA PHE A 75 -1.27 4.66 -1.80
C PHE A 75 -0.80 3.23 -2.11
N ALA A 76 -1.06 2.74 -3.34
CA ALA A 76 -0.62 1.41 -3.77
C ALA A 76 0.91 1.31 -3.87
N TYR A 77 1.58 2.34 -4.42
CA TYR A 77 3.05 2.39 -4.43
C TYR A 77 3.64 2.37 -3.02
N ARG A 78 3.11 3.20 -2.11
CA ARG A 78 3.57 3.23 -0.72
C ARG A 78 3.45 1.86 -0.05
N LEU A 79 2.28 1.24 -0.11
CA LEU A 79 2.03 -0.07 0.51
C LEU A 79 2.90 -1.17 -0.08
N ARG A 80 3.14 -1.13 -1.40
CA ARG A 80 4.06 -2.07 -2.03
C ARG A 80 5.50 -1.85 -1.58
N GLY A 81 5.93 -0.59 -1.47
CA GLY A 81 7.22 -0.23 -0.91
C GLY A 81 7.39 -0.70 0.53
N ASP A 82 6.38 -0.51 1.39
CA ASP A 82 6.38 -0.99 2.76
C ASP A 82 6.58 -2.53 2.82
N SER A 83 5.86 -3.26 1.98
CA SER A 83 5.97 -4.73 1.92
C SER A 83 7.33 -5.19 1.41
N LYS A 84 7.88 -4.54 0.38
CA LYS A 84 9.23 -4.81 -0.13
C LYS A 84 10.31 -4.54 0.93
N SER A 85 10.17 -3.44 1.67
CA SER A 85 11.08 -3.11 2.79
C SER A 85 11.05 -4.19 3.87
N LYS A 86 9.89 -4.72 4.20
CA LYS A 86 9.74 -5.83 5.16
C LYS A 86 10.41 -7.12 4.70
N LEU A 87 10.46 -7.36 3.40
CA LEU A 87 11.19 -8.50 2.80
C LEU A 87 12.70 -8.25 2.62
N GLY A 88 13.18 -7.05 2.94
CA GLY A 88 14.59 -6.68 2.73
C GLY A 88 14.92 -6.25 1.29
N ASP A 89 13.93 -6.12 0.42
CA ASP A 89 14.08 -5.49 -0.90
C ASP A 89 14.05 -3.96 -0.76
N TYR A 90 15.13 -3.42 -0.20
CA TYR A 90 15.22 -1.98 0.08
C TYR A 90 15.32 -1.15 -1.19
N GLN A 91 15.97 -1.64 -2.24
CA GLN A 91 16.02 -0.92 -3.51
C GLN A 91 14.64 -0.84 -4.17
N GLY A 92 13.89 -1.94 -4.19
CA GLY A 92 12.51 -1.96 -4.67
C GLY A 92 11.60 -1.05 -3.86
N ALA A 93 11.80 -0.97 -2.53
CA ALA A 93 11.09 -0.04 -1.66
C ALA A 93 11.41 1.42 -2.00
N ILE A 94 12.68 1.76 -2.20
CA ILE A 94 13.13 3.11 -2.60
C ILE A 94 12.47 3.52 -3.92
N ASP A 95 12.42 2.63 -4.91
CA ASP A 95 11.81 2.89 -6.21
C ASP A 95 10.32 3.20 -6.07
N ASP A 96 9.60 2.42 -5.27
CA ASP A 96 8.17 2.61 -5.01
C ASP A 96 7.88 3.89 -4.21
N TYR A 97 8.66 4.20 -3.16
CA TYR A 97 8.52 5.46 -2.43
C TYR A 97 8.85 6.67 -3.30
N THR A 98 9.84 6.56 -4.18
CA THR A 98 10.18 7.61 -5.14
C THR A 98 9.01 7.90 -6.07
N LYS A 99 8.37 6.85 -6.60
CA LYS A 99 7.18 7.00 -7.43
C LYS A 99 6.01 7.62 -6.66
N ALA A 100 5.78 7.19 -5.43
CA ALA A 100 4.77 7.78 -4.57
C ALA A 100 5.01 9.28 -4.30
N ILE A 101 6.26 9.68 -4.06
CA ILE A 101 6.67 11.08 -3.85
C ILE A 101 6.41 11.93 -5.11
N GLU A 102 6.76 11.40 -6.29
CA GLU A 102 6.54 12.08 -7.56
C GLU A 102 5.05 12.31 -7.87
N LEU A 103 4.22 11.31 -7.59
CA LEU A 103 2.78 11.38 -7.82
C LEU A 103 2.03 12.23 -6.79
N PHE A 104 2.60 12.39 -5.60
CA PHE A 104 1.94 13.10 -4.51
C PHE A 104 2.00 14.62 -4.73
N PRO A 105 0.88 15.35 -4.64
CA PRO A 105 0.90 16.80 -4.73
C PRO A 105 1.80 17.42 -3.65
N ASN A 106 2.37 18.59 -3.92
CA ASN A 106 3.24 19.32 -2.98
C ASN A 106 2.47 19.74 -1.72
N LYS A 107 2.36 18.83 -0.77
CA LYS A 107 1.68 19.04 0.53
C LYS A 107 2.57 18.56 1.68
N PRO A 108 2.44 19.16 2.87
CA PRO A 108 3.25 18.81 4.05
C PRO A 108 3.16 17.33 4.44
N ASN A 109 1.98 16.75 4.26
CA ASN A 109 1.73 15.37 4.65
C ASN A 109 2.47 14.31 3.81
N LYS A 110 3.22 14.68 2.76
CA LYS A 110 4.11 13.72 2.09
C LYS A 110 5.46 13.50 2.81
N ALA A 111 5.72 14.22 3.89
CA ALA A 111 6.97 14.09 4.66
C ALA A 111 7.26 12.64 5.09
N TYR A 112 6.24 11.86 5.43
CA TYR A 112 6.41 10.47 5.83
C TYR A 112 6.99 9.59 4.71
N LEU A 113 6.72 9.87 3.44
CA LEU A 113 7.28 9.12 2.31
C LEU A 113 8.79 9.31 2.21
N TYR A 114 9.29 10.52 2.47
CA TYR A 114 10.72 10.77 2.56
C TYR A 114 11.35 10.01 3.72
N ASN A 115 10.68 9.96 4.89
CA ASN A 115 11.18 9.21 6.05
C ASN A 115 11.29 7.71 5.76
N TYR A 116 10.28 7.09 5.12
CA TYR A 116 10.33 5.69 4.74
C TYR A 116 11.42 5.41 3.70
N ARG A 117 11.60 6.31 2.73
CA ARG A 117 12.67 6.17 1.74
C ARG A 117 14.04 6.32 2.40
N ALA A 118 14.20 7.26 3.31
CA ALA A 118 15.43 7.46 4.08
C ALA A 118 15.82 6.20 4.87
N GLU A 119 14.86 5.56 5.53
CA GLU A 119 15.10 4.32 6.26
C GLU A 119 15.62 3.22 5.34
N SER A 120 14.99 3.01 4.18
CA SER A 120 15.42 2.02 3.19
C SER A 120 16.81 2.35 2.63
N LYS A 121 17.13 3.61 2.39
CA LYS A 121 18.49 4.06 1.98
C LYS A 121 19.54 3.75 3.04
N ARG A 122 19.24 3.98 4.32
CA ARG A 122 20.15 3.62 5.43
C ARG A 122 20.45 2.12 5.45
N LYS A 123 19.43 1.29 5.23
CA LYS A 123 19.59 -0.16 5.16
C LYS A 123 20.52 -0.60 4.03
N LEU A 124 20.58 0.13 2.93
CA LEU A 124 21.51 -0.07 1.82
C LEU A 124 22.87 0.60 2.03
N GLY A 125 23.07 1.36 3.10
CA GLY A 125 24.30 2.08 3.38
C GLY A 125 24.42 3.45 2.73
N ASP A 126 23.38 3.94 2.04
CA ASP A 126 23.30 5.31 1.49
C ASP A 126 22.90 6.30 2.58
N LYS A 127 23.86 6.65 3.43
CA LYS A 127 23.65 7.59 4.55
C LYS A 127 23.39 9.01 4.05
N GLU A 128 24.11 9.46 3.04
CA GLU A 128 23.96 10.82 2.48
C GLU A 128 22.57 11.02 1.86
N GLY A 129 22.12 10.08 1.05
CA GLY A 129 20.79 10.12 0.47
C GLY A 129 19.68 10.05 1.52
N ALA A 130 19.89 9.29 2.61
CA ALA A 130 18.95 9.23 3.72
C ALA A 130 18.86 10.56 4.46
N ASP A 131 20.00 11.19 4.79
CA ASP A 131 20.04 12.48 5.47
C ASP A 131 19.42 13.61 4.62
N ASP A 132 19.57 13.53 3.28
CA ASP A 132 18.90 14.46 2.36
C ASP A 132 17.37 14.29 2.43
N ASP A 133 16.87 13.06 2.42
CA ASP A 133 15.44 12.79 2.56
C ASP A 133 14.88 13.25 3.91
N ASP A 134 15.62 13.06 5.02
CA ASP A 134 15.20 13.56 6.33
C ASP A 134 15.11 15.07 6.36
N ARG A 135 16.07 15.78 5.73
CA ARG A 135 16.01 17.24 5.60
C ARG A 135 14.79 17.70 4.79
N LYS A 136 14.44 16.98 3.71
CA LYS A 136 13.23 17.26 2.93
C LYS A 136 11.96 17.03 3.73
N ALA A 137 11.90 15.94 4.50
CA ALA A 137 10.78 15.66 5.39
C ALA A 137 10.59 16.76 6.44
N GLU A 138 11.68 17.21 7.07
CA GLU A 138 11.65 18.25 8.09
C GLU A 138 11.20 19.61 7.53
N LYS A 139 11.71 20.00 6.35
CA LYS A 139 11.25 21.22 5.67
C LYS A 139 9.75 21.20 5.40
N LEU A 140 9.18 20.07 5.03
CA LEU A 140 7.74 19.94 4.76
C LEU A 140 6.89 20.05 6.03
N LYS A 141 7.38 19.59 7.18
CA LYS A 141 6.69 19.72 8.47
C LYS A 141 6.65 21.17 8.96
N ASN A 142 7.67 21.96 8.62
CA ASN A 142 7.85 23.33 9.10
C ASN A 142 7.20 24.40 8.21
N ILE A 143 6.40 24.00 7.19
CA ILE A 143 5.68 24.93 6.31
C ILE A 143 4.45 25.57 7.00
N PHE A 144 4.06 25.10 8.19
CA PHE A 144 2.92 25.62 8.97
C PHE A 144 3.31 26.02 10.38
#